data_764f5e45c953ced7643ebcf4904af454
#
_entry.id   764f5e45c953ced7643ebcf4904af454
#
_cell.length_a   1.000
_cell.length_b   1.000
_cell.length_c   1.000
_cell.angle_alpha   90.00
_cell.angle_beta   90.00
_cell.angle_gamma   90.00
#
_symmetry.space_group_name_H-M   'P 1'
#
loop_
_entity.id
_entity.type
_entity.pdbx_description
1 polymer ?
#
loop_
_entity_poly.entity_id
_entity_poly.type
_entity_poly.pdbx_seq_one_letter_code
_entity_poly.pdbx_strand_id
1 'polypeptide(L)'
;MKEKRQLKTRPLIAVVDDDERMCVAMRRLLRSARLDVETFPSGAAFLESLKSHQPDCVVLDIDMPEMDGFAVQGRLMEAGIHLPIVIVTGNDSARNRDRALASGVSAYFLKPVDGNSLLDAIATAIAHPSDSSPPPAEDQPG
;
A
#
# COMPACT_ATOMS: atom_id res chain seq x y z
N MET A 1 -3.97 16.29 22.03
CA MET A 1 -3.22 16.03 21.74
C MET A 1 -2.62 14.82 21.49
N LYS A 2 -1.62 14.46 21.98
CA LYS A 2 -1.05 13.25 21.72
C LYS A 2 -1.89 12.17 22.16
N GLU A 3 -2.71 12.37 23.05
CA GLU A 3 -3.57 11.36 23.54
C GLU A 3 -4.48 10.81 22.49
N LYS A 4 -4.86 11.60 21.56
CA LYS A 4 -5.69 11.09 20.51
C LYS A 4 -5.03 10.02 19.77
N ARG A 5 -3.77 10.15 19.49
CA ARG A 5 -3.08 9.16 18.78
C ARG A 5 -3.01 7.89 19.56
N GLN A 6 -2.89 7.99 20.85
CA GLN A 6 -2.84 6.80 21.67
C GLN A 6 -4.15 6.06 21.69
N LEU A 7 -5.25 6.74 21.39
CA LEU A 7 -6.52 6.07 21.36
C LEU A 7 -6.73 5.28 20.10
N LYS A 8 -5.89 5.50 19.09
CA LYS A 8 -6.00 4.75 17.87
C LYS A 8 -5.40 3.39 18.07
N THR A 9 -6.25 2.39 18.19
CA THR A 9 -5.78 1.05 18.48
C THR A 9 -5.60 0.20 17.25
N ARG A 10 -6.11 0.64 16.10
CA ARG A 10 -6.02 -0.15 14.89
C ARG A 10 -5.49 0.68 13.73
N PRO A 11 -4.43 0.20 13.10
CA PRO A 11 -3.97 0.88 11.91
C PRO A 11 -5.02 0.83 10.80
N LEU A 12 -5.05 1.87 10.00
CA LEU A 12 -5.97 1.96 8.88
C LEU A 12 -5.23 1.62 7.60
N ILE A 13 -5.75 0.66 6.86
CA ILE A 13 -5.15 0.23 5.60
C ILE A 13 -6.08 0.62 4.47
N ALA A 14 -5.54 1.30 3.46
CA ALA A 14 -6.30 1.60 2.26
C ALA A 14 -5.99 0.51 1.23
N VAL A 15 -7.03 -0.06 0.63
CA VAL A 15 -6.87 -1.05 -0.42
C VAL A 15 -7.39 -0.43 -1.70
N VAL A 16 -6.53 -0.28 -2.70
CA VAL A 16 -6.87 0.37 -3.96
C VAL A 16 -6.77 -0.66 -5.07
N ASP A 17 -7.91 -1.11 -5.57
CA ASP A 17 -7.98 -2.17 -6.56
C ASP A 17 -9.32 -2.06 -7.26
N ASP A 18 -9.33 -2.12 -8.58
CA ASP A 18 -10.58 -2.00 -9.31
C ASP A 18 -11.39 -3.29 -9.34
N ASP A 19 -10.82 -4.37 -8.82
CA ASP A 19 -11.53 -5.65 -8.75
C ASP A 19 -12.26 -5.73 -7.41
N GLU A 20 -13.59 -5.67 -7.46
CA GLU A 20 -14.39 -5.68 -6.25
C GLU A 20 -14.21 -6.93 -5.42
N ARG A 21 -14.01 -8.07 -6.07
CA ARG A 21 -13.82 -9.31 -5.34
C ARG A 21 -12.54 -9.25 -4.52
N MET A 22 -11.52 -8.65 -5.09
CA MET A 22 -10.26 -8.51 -4.39
C MET A 22 -10.43 -7.59 -3.19
N CYS A 23 -11.19 -6.51 -3.35
CA CYS A 23 -11.45 -5.60 -2.25
C CYS A 23 -12.16 -6.29 -1.11
N VAL A 24 -13.15 -7.14 -1.43
CA VAL A 24 -13.89 -7.88 -0.41
C VAL A 24 -12.96 -8.85 0.32
N ALA A 25 -12.14 -9.58 -0.45
CA ALA A 25 -11.23 -10.56 0.15
C ALA A 25 -10.22 -9.89 1.04
N MET A 26 -9.68 -8.76 0.59
CA MET A 26 -8.69 -8.02 1.37
C MET A 26 -9.31 -7.49 2.65
N ARG A 27 -10.54 -6.96 2.56
CA ARG A 27 -11.20 -6.44 3.74
C ARG A 27 -11.35 -7.52 4.80
N ARG A 28 -11.74 -8.72 4.38
CA ARG A 28 -11.90 -9.81 5.32
C ARG A 28 -10.58 -10.20 5.95
N LEU A 29 -9.56 -10.33 5.13
CA LEU A 29 -8.25 -10.73 5.62
C LEU A 29 -7.72 -9.72 6.62
N LEU A 30 -7.75 -8.46 6.25
CA LEU A 30 -7.15 -7.42 7.08
C LEU A 30 -7.93 -7.22 8.38
N ARG A 31 -9.25 -7.31 8.30
CA ARG A 31 -10.05 -7.20 9.53
C ARG A 31 -9.80 -8.36 10.46
N SER A 32 -9.53 -9.54 9.93
CA SER A 32 -9.24 -10.69 10.78
C SER A 32 -7.94 -10.47 11.57
N ALA A 33 -7.09 -9.59 11.09
CA ALA A 33 -5.84 -9.25 11.77
C ALA A 33 -5.97 -7.96 12.58
N ARG A 34 -7.21 -7.53 12.81
CA ARG A 34 -7.50 -6.34 13.64
C ARG A 34 -7.01 -5.05 13.03
N LEU A 35 -7.09 -4.97 11.71
CA LEU A 35 -6.78 -3.74 11.01
C LEU A 35 -8.07 -3.11 10.52
N ASP A 36 -8.13 -1.79 10.49
CA ASP A 36 -9.24 -1.09 9.88
C ASP A 36 -8.94 -0.97 8.39
N VAL A 37 -9.96 -1.03 7.57
CA VAL A 37 -9.78 -1.11 6.12
C VAL A 37 -10.74 -0.19 5.41
N GLU A 38 -10.23 0.52 4.42
CA GLU A 38 -11.05 1.26 3.47
C GLU A 38 -10.66 0.78 2.09
N THR A 39 -11.65 0.50 1.26
CA THR A 39 -11.38 0.02 -0.10
C THR A 39 -11.79 1.08 -1.10
N PHE A 40 -11.02 1.19 -2.18
CA PHE A 40 -11.25 2.18 -3.22
C PHE A 40 -11.18 1.50 -4.59
N PRO A 41 -12.16 1.72 -5.46
CA PRO A 41 -12.16 1.05 -6.76
C PRO A 41 -11.26 1.72 -7.79
N SER A 42 -10.64 2.83 -7.44
CA SER A 42 -9.79 3.54 -8.38
C SER A 42 -8.77 4.38 -7.64
N GLY A 43 -7.71 4.73 -8.35
CA GLY A 43 -6.71 5.63 -7.81
C GLY A 43 -7.29 7.00 -7.51
N ALA A 44 -8.19 7.47 -8.37
CA ALA A 44 -8.79 8.79 -8.17
C ALA A 44 -9.59 8.83 -6.88
N ALA A 45 -10.38 7.78 -6.60
CA ALA A 45 -11.18 7.73 -5.39
C ALA A 45 -10.29 7.73 -4.15
N PHE A 46 -9.19 6.98 -4.23
CA PHE A 46 -8.24 6.93 -3.11
C PHE A 46 -7.62 8.29 -2.88
N LEU A 47 -7.14 8.93 -3.93
CA LEU A 47 -6.48 10.23 -3.78
C LEU A 47 -7.43 11.28 -3.23
N GLU A 48 -8.70 11.20 -3.62
CA GLU A 48 -9.69 12.13 -3.11
C GLU A 48 -9.88 11.94 -1.61
N SER A 49 -9.83 10.69 -1.13
CA SER A 49 -10.03 10.42 0.28
C SER A 49 -8.93 11.02 1.15
N LEU A 50 -7.77 11.27 0.58
CA LEU A 50 -6.64 11.82 1.36
C LEU A 50 -6.88 13.24 1.80
N LYS A 51 -7.88 13.91 1.24
CA LYS A 51 -8.23 15.25 1.69
C LYS A 51 -8.85 15.19 3.08
N SER A 52 -9.42 14.05 3.46
CA SER A 52 -10.07 13.91 4.75
C SER A 52 -9.15 13.27 5.80
N HIS A 53 -8.43 12.26 5.42
CA HIS A 53 -7.53 11.55 6.34
C HIS A 53 -6.59 10.67 5.57
N GLN A 54 -5.56 10.20 6.22
CA GLN A 54 -4.56 9.35 5.57
C GLN A 54 -4.49 7.99 6.24
N PRO A 55 -4.30 6.92 5.44
CA PRO A 55 -4.11 5.59 6.02
C PRO A 55 -2.69 5.44 6.55
N ASP A 56 -2.48 4.34 7.25
CA ASP A 56 -1.15 4.01 7.74
C ASP A 56 -0.36 3.21 6.71
N CYS A 57 -1.04 2.57 5.78
CA CYS A 57 -0.40 1.79 4.72
C CYS A 57 -1.38 1.64 3.57
N VAL A 58 -0.87 1.52 2.35
CA VAL A 58 -1.69 1.36 1.16
C VAL A 58 -1.35 0.05 0.49
N VAL A 59 -2.37 -0.77 0.21
CA VAL A 59 -2.22 -1.96 -0.62
C VAL A 59 -2.73 -1.55 -1.99
N LEU A 60 -1.86 -1.54 -2.97
CA LEU A 60 -2.12 -0.88 -4.24
C LEU A 60 -1.92 -1.84 -5.41
N ASP A 61 -2.92 -1.93 -6.27
CA ASP A 61 -2.79 -2.68 -7.51
C ASP A 61 -2.19 -1.75 -8.56
N ILE A 62 -1.27 -2.27 -9.35
CA ILE A 62 -0.67 -1.48 -10.41
C ILE A 62 -1.60 -1.40 -11.62
N ASP A 63 -2.27 -2.52 -11.93
CA ASP A 63 -3.03 -2.67 -13.15
C ASP A 63 -4.46 -2.18 -13.00
N MET A 64 -4.66 -0.90 -13.07
CA MET A 64 -5.99 -0.32 -13.00
C MET A 64 -6.21 0.56 -14.21
N PRO A 65 -7.46 0.64 -14.71
CA PRO A 65 -7.73 1.51 -15.86
C PRO A 65 -7.61 2.97 -15.46
N GLU A 66 -7.36 3.80 -16.42
CA GLU A 66 -7.29 5.25 -16.27
C GLU A 66 -6.11 5.74 -15.45
N MET A 67 -5.99 5.33 -14.22
CA MET A 67 -4.87 5.74 -13.38
C MET A 67 -4.31 4.48 -12.74
N ASP A 68 -3.16 4.01 -13.22
CA ASP A 68 -2.56 2.80 -12.68
C ASP A 68 -1.84 3.10 -11.36
N GLY A 69 -1.30 2.07 -10.75
CA GLY A 69 -0.66 2.23 -9.45
C GLY A 69 0.54 3.16 -9.47
N PHE A 70 1.29 3.16 -10.58
CA PHE A 70 2.45 4.03 -10.67
C PHE A 70 2.01 5.50 -10.75
N ALA A 71 0.89 5.76 -11.42
CA ALA A 71 0.35 7.11 -11.49
C ALA A 71 -0.10 7.57 -10.10
N VAL A 72 -0.68 6.67 -9.32
CA VAL A 72 -1.07 7.00 -7.95
C VAL A 72 0.17 7.39 -7.14
N GLN A 73 1.24 6.61 -7.27
CA GLN A 73 2.48 6.92 -6.56
C GLN A 73 3.01 8.29 -6.97
N GLY A 74 2.94 8.60 -8.25
CA GLY A 74 3.40 9.91 -8.74
C GLY A 74 2.63 11.06 -8.14
N ARG A 75 1.30 10.88 -8.00
CA ARG A 75 0.47 11.92 -7.40
C ARG A 75 0.79 12.10 -5.93
N LEU A 76 1.04 11.00 -5.22
CA LEU A 76 1.43 11.11 -3.81
C LEU A 76 2.74 11.88 -3.68
N MET A 77 3.69 11.56 -4.55
CA MET A 77 4.98 12.23 -4.52
C MET A 77 4.83 13.72 -4.80
N GLU A 78 4.04 14.08 -5.79
CA GLU A 78 3.80 15.48 -6.11
C GLU A 78 3.17 16.23 -4.97
N ALA A 79 2.33 15.55 -4.20
CA ALA A 79 1.66 16.16 -3.06
C ALA A 79 2.48 16.15 -1.78
N GLY A 80 3.66 15.56 -1.83
CA GLY A 80 4.51 15.47 -0.64
C GLY A 80 3.98 14.50 0.40
N ILE A 81 3.16 13.53 -0.01
CA ILE A 81 2.57 12.57 0.89
C ILE A 81 3.38 11.28 0.85
N HIS A 82 3.91 10.89 2.00
CA HIS A 82 4.73 9.69 2.10
C HIS A 82 3.99 8.62 2.89
N LEU A 83 3.53 7.60 2.17
CA LEU A 83 2.80 6.49 2.77
C LEU A 83 3.50 5.19 2.41
N PRO A 84 3.58 4.25 3.35
CA PRO A 84 4.09 2.93 3.01
C PRO A 84 3.16 2.28 1.99
N ILE A 85 3.72 1.69 0.95
CA ILE A 85 2.94 1.10 -0.12
C ILE A 85 3.36 -0.35 -0.31
N VAL A 86 2.37 -1.24 -0.34
CA VAL A 86 2.56 -2.64 -0.65
C VAL A 86 1.82 -2.90 -1.96
N ILE A 87 2.54 -3.33 -2.98
CA ILE A 87 1.94 -3.59 -4.29
C ILE A 87 1.43 -5.03 -4.31
N VAL A 88 0.20 -5.21 -4.81
CA VAL A 88 -0.36 -6.55 -5.04
C VAL A 88 -0.98 -6.52 -6.42
N THR A 89 -0.37 -7.22 -7.37
CA THR A 89 -0.79 -7.14 -8.77
C THR A 89 -0.88 -8.52 -9.39
N GLY A 90 -1.74 -8.66 -10.38
CA GLY A 90 -1.84 -9.90 -11.13
C GLY A 90 -0.93 -9.93 -12.34
N ASN A 91 -0.25 -8.84 -12.62
CA ASN A 91 0.57 -8.73 -13.80
C ASN A 91 2.02 -9.04 -13.48
N ASP A 92 2.47 -10.23 -13.86
CA ASP A 92 3.84 -10.68 -13.57
C ASP A 92 4.77 -10.13 -14.65
N SER A 93 5.39 -9.02 -14.36
CA SER A 93 6.29 -8.36 -15.28
C SER A 93 7.55 -7.94 -14.53
N ALA A 94 8.70 -8.40 -15.00
CA ALA A 94 9.96 -8.03 -14.39
C ALA A 94 10.15 -6.52 -14.44
N ARG A 95 9.68 -5.90 -15.51
CA ARG A 95 9.80 -4.45 -15.66
C ARG A 95 8.98 -3.74 -14.57
N ASN A 96 7.75 -4.20 -14.34
CA ASN A 96 6.92 -3.58 -13.32
C ASN A 96 7.50 -3.80 -11.92
N ARG A 97 8.04 -5.00 -11.69
CA ARG A 97 8.63 -5.28 -10.40
C ARG A 97 9.83 -4.37 -10.15
N ASP A 98 10.72 -4.26 -11.15
CA ASP A 98 11.89 -3.41 -11.01
C ASP A 98 11.50 -1.96 -10.79
N ARG A 99 10.49 -1.51 -11.52
CA ARG A 99 10.03 -0.14 -11.39
C ARG A 99 9.45 0.12 -10.01
N ALA A 100 8.66 -0.84 -9.51
CA ALA A 100 8.04 -0.70 -8.19
C ALA A 100 9.10 -0.63 -7.11
N LEU A 101 10.06 -1.54 -7.16
CA LEU A 101 11.11 -1.57 -6.16
C LEU A 101 11.97 -0.31 -6.21
N ALA A 102 12.24 0.17 -7.41
CA ALA A 102 13.02 1.39 -7.56
C ALA A 102 12.27 2.61 -7.01
N SER A 103 10.94 2.54 -6.98
CA SER A 103 10.16 3.67 -6.49
C SER A 103 10.00 3.69 -4.97
N GLY A 104 10.57 2.71 -4.28
CA GLY A 104 10.59 2.73 -2.83
C GLY A 104 9.38 2.10 -2.15
N VAL A 105 8.66 1.20 -2.84
CA VAL A 105 7.55 0.51 -2.20
C VAL A 105 8.07 -0.41 -1.13
N SER A 106 7.24 -0.68 -0.13
CA SER A 106 7.63 -1.54 0.99
C SER A 106 7.69 -3.01 0.59
N ALA A 107 6.82 -3.43 -0.31
CA ALA A 107 6.79 -4.83 -0.74
C ALA A 107 6.05 -4.95 -2.06
N TYR A 108 6.25 -6.08 -2.73
CA TYR A 108 5.65 -6.34 -4.03
C TYR A 108 5.21 -7.80 -4.07
N PHE A 109 3.94 -8.03 -4.33
CA PHE A 109 3.39 -9.38 -4.39
C PHE A 109 2.62 -9.60 -5.67
N LEU A 110 2.63 -10.86 -6.13
CA LEU A 110 1.79 -11.25 -7.26
C LEU A 110 0.55 -11.93 -6.73
N LYS A 111 -0.57 -11.71 -7.40
CA LYS A 111 -1.81 -12.42 -7.07
C LYS A 111 -1.74 -13.85 -7.62
N PRO A 112 -2.28 -14.82 -6.91
CA PRO A 112 -2.92 -14.72 -5.60
C PRO A 112 -1.89 -14.58 -4.51
N VAL A 113 -2.11 -13.67 -3.59
CA VAL A 113 -1.13 -13.39 -2.56
C VAL A 113 -1.40 -14.26 -1.34
N ASP A 114 -0.32 -14.72 -0.72
CA ASP A 114 -0.43 -15.46 0.53
C ASP A 114 -0.80 -14.47 1.63
N GLY A 115 -1.89 -14.74 2.32
CA GLY A 115 -2.41 -13.80 3.30
C GLY A 115 -1.44 -13.51 4.44
N ASN A 116 -0.75 -14.53 4.93
CA ASN A 116 0.18 -14.32 6.04
C ASN A 116 1.37 -13.48 5.59
N SER A 117 1.87 -13.73 4.38
CA SER A 117 2.98 -12.93 3.86
C SER A 117 2.57 -11.47 3.69
N LEU A 118 1.35 -11.25 3.24
CA LEU A 118 0.86 -9.89 3.06
C LEU A 118 0.72 -9.19 4.41
N LEU A 119 0.15 -9.87 5.40
CA LEU A 119 -0.01 -9.28 6.72
C LEU A 119 1.33 -8.94 7.35
N ASP A 120 2.33 -9.81 7.17
CA ASP A 120 3.66 -9.54 7.69
C ASP A 120 4.27 -8.31 7.02
N ALA A 121 4.09 -8.19 5.71
CA ALA A 121 4.63 -7.05 4.97
C ALA A 121 3.97 -5.74 5.41
N ILE A 122 2.66 -5.78 5.64
CA ILE A 122 1.94 -4.59 6.09
C ILE A 122 2.42 -4.20 7.49
N ALA A 123 2.57 -5.18 8.38
CA ALA A 123 3.03 -4.89 9.73
C ALA A 123 4.42 -4.27 9.71
N THR A 124 5.30 -4.79 8.87
CA THR A 124 6.65 -4.25 8.74
C THR A 124 6.61 -2.83 8.18
N ALA A 125 5.76 -2.61 7.18
CA ALA A 125 5.66 -1.30 6.55
C ALA A 125 5.19 -0.25 7.55
N ILE A 126 4.21 -0.60 8.38
CA ILE A 126 3.70 0.33 9.37
C ILE A 126 4.73 0.62 10.46
N ALA A 127 5.48 -0.41 10.85
CA ALA A 127 6.48 -0.24 11.89
C ALA A 127 7.64 0.65 11.43
N HIS A 128 7.87 0.72 10.12
CA HIS A 128 8.98 1.51 9.58
C HIS A 128 8.50 2.43 8.46
N PRO A 129 7.61 3.35 8.77
CA PRO A 129 7.02 4.18 7.71
C PRO A 129 8.04 5.06 7.01
N SER A 130 9.08 5.47 7.69
CA SER A 130 10.07 6.33 7.07
C SER A 130 11.02 5.53 6.18
N ASP A 131 10.91 4.22 6.20
CA ASP A 131 11.75 3.39 5.38
C ASP A 131 11.10 3.07 4.05
N SER A 132 10.11 3.83 3.66
CA SER A 132 9.53 3.63 2.36
C SER A 132 10.52 3.98 1.27
N SER A 133 11.56 4.71 1.61
CA SER A 133 12.60 4.97 0.64
C SER A 133 13.45 3.70 0.45
N PRO A 134 14.06 3.53 -0.69
CA PRO A 134 14.84 2.33 -0.93
C PRO A 134 15.96 2.21 0.09
N PRO A 135 16.27 1.01 0.46
CA PRO A 135 17.36 0.81 1.40
C PRO A 135 18.64 1.24 0.74
N PRO A 136 19.55 1.63 1.52
CA PRO A 136 20.84 2.03 1.02
C PRO A 136 21.40 0.86 0.35
N ALA A 137 21.58 1.01 -0.76
CA ALA A 137 22.00 -0.08 -1.45
C ALA A 137 23.14 -0.63 -0.97
N GLU A 138 23.32 -0.20 -0.48
CA GLU A 138 24.13 -0.72 -0.25
C GLU A 138 24.43 -1.52 0.47
N ASP A 139 23.97 -1.52 0.87
CA ASP A 139 23.98 -2.41 1.65
C ASP A 139 24.43 -3.48 1.13
N GLN A 140 24.75 -3.40 0.45
CA GLN A 140 25.04 -4.31 -0.07
C GLN A 140 26.07 -4.44 -0.32
N PRO A 141 26.58 -4.61 -0.15
CA PRO A 141 27.46 -4.76 -0.45
C PRO A 141 27.55 -5.33 -0.94
N GLY A 142 27.45 -5.33 -0.93
CA GLY A 142 27.38 -5.74 -1.39
C GLY A 142 27.48 -5.91 -1.35
#